data_7113189660c772fe3bba5cb55f4dd43b
#
_entry.id   7113189660c772fe3bba5cb55f4dd43b
#
_cell.length_a   1.000
_cell.length_b   1.000
_cell.length_c   1.000
_cell.angle_alpha   90.00
_cell.angle_beta   90.00
_cell.angle_gamma   90.00
#
_symmetry.space_group_name_H-M   'P 1'
#
loop_
_entity.id
_entity.type
_entity.pdbx_description
1 polymer ?
#
loop_
_entity_poly.entity_id
_entity_poly.type
_entity_poly.pdbx_seq_one_letter_code
_entity_poly.pdbx_strand_id
1 'polypeptide(L)' 'MKEERYLKDREAIIRADIWKDITSSCKGLRAELGYTNIQIVEFLKEITKTFERDQL' A
#
# COMPACT_ATOMS: atom_id res chain seq x y z
N MET A 1 -14.49 -6.31 24.70
CA MET A 1 -13.05 -6.03 24.77
C MET A 1 -12.21 -7.04 24.01
N LYS A 2 -12.45 -8.33 24.17
CA LYS A 2 -11.73 -9.34 23.39
C LYS A 2 -11.98 -9.20 21.89
N GLU A 3 -13.20 -8.81 21.52
CA GLU A 3 -13.55 -8.65 20.11
C GLU A 3 -12.82 -7.49 19.46
N GLU A 4 -12.68 -6.37 20.18
CA GLU A 4 -11.95 -5.23 19.65
C GLU A 4 -10.47 -5.57 19.43
N ARG A 5 -9.89 -6.29 20.39
CA ARG A 5 -8.50 -6.72 20.28
C ARG A 5 -8.30 -7.61 19.06
N TYR A 6 -9.21 -8.55 18.89
CA TYR A 6 -9.17 -9.48 17.76
C TYR A 6 -9.25 -8.73 16.43
N LEU A 7 -10.16 -7.77 16.35
CA LEU A 7 -10.34 -6.98 15.13
C LEU A 7 -9.12 -6.14 14.82
N LYS A 8 -8.50 -5.54 15.85
CA LYS A 8 -7.28 -4.74 15.66
C LYS A 8 -6.11 -5.62 15.21
N ASP A 9 -5.97 -6.80 15.78
CA ASP A 9 -4.92 -7.72 15.39
C ASP A 9 -5.10 -8.17 13.95
N ARG A 10 -6.33 -8.47 13.57
CA ARG A 10 -6.65 -8.86 12.21
C ARG A 10 -6.35 -7.74 11.22
N GLU A 11 -6.74 -6.52 11.58
CA GLU A 11 -6.45 -5.34 10.76
C GLU A 11 -4.96 -5.17 10.56
N ALA A 12 -4.18 -5.30 11.62
CA ALA A 12 -2.74 -5.16 11.54
C ALA A 12 -2.12 -6.21 10.63
N ILE A 13 -2.58 -7.44 10.70
CA ILE A 13 -2.08 -8.53 9.85
C ILE A 13 -2.39 -8.25 8.38
N ILE A 14 -3.63 -7.88 8.09
CA ILE A 14 -4.06 -7.59 6.72
C ILE A 14 -3.27 -6.42 6.15
N ARG A 15 -3.11 -5.35 6.93
CA ARG A 15 -2.36 -4.18 6.48
C ARG A 15 -0.90 -4.51 6.23
N ALA A 16 -0.31 -5.35 7.07
CA ALA A 16 1.08 -5.76 6.89
C ALA A 16 1.26 -6.57 5.61
N ASP A 17 0.32 -7.46 5.31
CA ASP A 17 0.36 -8.26 4.07
C ASP A 17 0.25 -7.37 2.84
N ILE A 18 -0.69 -6.43 2.87
CA ILE A 18 -0.86 -5.48 1.76
C ILE A 18 0.37 -4.61 1.60
N TRP A 19 0.94 -4.17 2.72
CA TRP A 19 2.15 -3.36 2.70
C TRP A 19 3.31 -4.10 2.02
N LYS A 20 3.46 -5.38 2.34
CA LYS A 20 4.48 -6.22 1.70
C LYS A 20 4.25 -6.34 0.19
N ASP A 21 3.01 -6.57 -0.20
CA ASP A 21 2.67 -6.73 -1.61
C ASP A 21 2.94 -5.45 -2.38
N ILE A 22 2.54 -4.31 -1.84
CA ILE A 22 2.78 -3.02 -2.48
C ILE A 22 4.28 -2.74 -2.56
N THR A 23 5.01 -3.01 -1.48
CA THR A 23 6.45 -2.80 -1.46
C THR A 23 7.15 -3.67 -2.51
N SER A 24 6.76 -4.93 -2.61
CA SER A 24 7.32 -5.84 -3.61
C SER A 24 7.03 -5.37 -5.02
N SER A 25 5.80 -4.91 -5.27
CA SER A 25 5.42 -4.38 -6.58
C SER A 25 6.22 -3.13 -6.95
N CYS A 26 6.45 -2.25 -5.97
CA CYS A 26 7.25 -1.06 -6.19
C CYS A 26 8.71 -1.41 -6.50
N LYS A 27 9.24 -2.43 -5.85
CA LYS A 27 10.58 -2.92 -6.18
C LYS A 27 10.64 -3.46 -7.60
N GLY A 28 9.55 -4.07 -8.07
CA GLY A 28 9.42 -4.52 -9.44
C GLY A 28 9.50 -3.36 -10.43
N LEU A 29 8.83 -2.25 -10.14
CA LEU A 29 8.91 -1.06 -10.97
C LEU A 29 10.36 -0.57 -11.08
N ARG A 30 11.07 -0.59 -9.98
CA ARG A 30 12.46 -0.19 -9.96
C ARG A 30 13.33 -1.12 -10.80
N ALA A 31 13.12 -2.42 -10.68
CA ALA A 31 13.90 -3.43 -11.39
C ALA A 31 13.64 -3.41 -12.90
N GLU A 32 12.38 -3.27 -13.29
CA GLU A 32 12.01 -3.35 -14.70
C GLU A 32 12.07 -2.01 -15.43
N LEU A 33 11.68 -0.94 -14.78
CA LEU A 33 11.59 0.38 -15.42
C LEU A 33 12.63 1.35 -14.93
N GLY A 34 13.43 0.98 -13.92
CA GLY A 34 14.45 1.86 -13.38
C GLY A 34 13.88 3.05 -12.60
N TYR A 35 12.71 2.90 -12.02
CA TYR A 35 12.09 4.00 -11.27
C TYR A 35 12.93 4.41 -10.08
N THR A 36 13.05 5.73 -9.91
CA THR A 36 13.65 6.31 -8.70
C THR A 36 12.62 6.29 -7.58
N ASN A 37 13.09 6.55 -6.36
CA ASN A 37 12.18 6.66 -5.22
C ASN A 37 11.14 7.76 -5.43
N ILE A 38 11.53 8.86 -6.05
CA ILE A 38 10.62 9.97 -6.33
C ILE A 38 9.51 9.51 -7.29
N GLN A 39 9.88 8.77 -8.32
CA GLN A 39 8.90 8.25 -9.29
C GLN A 39 7.93 7.27 -8.64
N ILE A 40 8.41 6.44 -7.72
CA ILE A 40 7.56 5.51 -6.99
C ILE A 40 6.57 6.28 -6.10
N VAL A 41 7.04 7.32 -5.41
CA VAL A 41 6.19 8.16 -4.57
C VAL A 41 5.11 8.83 -5.43
N GLU A 42 5.48 9.35 -6.60
CA GLU A 42 4.52 9.98 -7.52
C GLU A 42 3.45 8.98 -7.97
N PHE A 43 3.86 7.76 -8.29
CA PHE A 43 2.94 6.71 -8.67
C PHE A 43 1.96 6.38 -7.54
N LEU A 44 2.45 6.27 -6.32
CA LEU A 44 1.60 5.97 -5.16
C LEU A 44 0.63 7.12 -4.89
N LYS A 45 1.03 8.36 -5.15
CA LYS A 45 0.14 9.51 -5.03
C LYS A 45 -1.01 9.43 -6.02
N GLU A 46 -0.76 8.95 -7.23
CA GLU A 46 -1.82 8.78 -8.23
C GLU A 46 -2.86 7.77 -7.74
N ILE A 47 -2.41 6.69 -7.14
CA ILE A 47 -3.33 5.69 -6.58
C ILE A 47 -4.16 6.32 -5.46
N THR A 48 -3.52 7.10 -4.60
CA THR A 48 -4.21 7.79 -3.51
C THR A 48 -5.29 8.72 -4.05
N LYS A 49 -4.99 9.47 -5.12
CA LYS A 49 -5.95 10.37 -5.75
C LYS A 49 -7.15 9.64 -6.30
N THR A 50 -6.94 8.43 -6.81
CA THR A 50 -8.04 7.61 -7.32
C THR A 50 -9.06 7.33 -6.23
N PHE A 51 -8.58 6.95 -5.04
CA PHE A 51 -9.48 6.69 -3.91
C PHE A 51 -10.15 7.95 -3.39
N GLU A 52 -9.43 9.06 -3.36
CA GLU A 52 -9.99 10.33 -2.92
C GLU A 52 -11.09 10.81 -3.86
N ARG A 53 -10.87 10.67 -5.17
CA ARG A 53 -11.82 11.11 -6.19
C ARG A 53 -13.11 10.27 -6.17
N ASP A 54 -12.97 8.97 -6.05
CA ASP A 54 -14.11 8.05 -6.11
C ASP A 54 -14.84 7.95 -4.77
N GLN A 55 -14.28 8.50 -3.72
CA GLN A 55 -14.85 8.47 -2.38
C GLN A 55 -15.14 7.04 -1.90
N LEU A 56 -14.27 6.13 -2.26
CA LEU A 56 -14.38 4.77 -1.82
C LEU A 56 -14.04 4.64 -0.33
#